data_8821793ae10b7d26cda7d1b959f9511e
#
_entry.id   8821793ae10b7d26cda7d1b959f9511e
#
_cell.length_a   1.000
_cell.length_b   1.000
_cell.length_c   1.000
_cell.angle_alpha   90.00
_cell.angle_beta   90.00
_cell.angle_gamma   90.00
#
_symmetry.space_group_name_H-M   'P 1'
#
loop_
_entity.id
_entity.type
_entity.pdbx_description
1 polymer ?
#
loop_
_entity_poly.entity_id
_entity_poly.type
_entity_poly.pdbx_seq_one_letter_code
_entity_poly.pdbx_strand_id
1 'polypeptide(L)'
;MKLAPQESLDAIAPSTGTRPRPKESDLPRRAFVTSDGVQLSYIRQGSGRPIVLLHDWSQCAEEFKHQIGPLSAQYDVIAVDQRSHGESQKVSYGLKISRLAKDLFELLTKLDLNEVALLGHSMGSSVIWCYIDLFGSERLSKIVLVDQSPFLTSDPNWTQQELEDSGAIFTAQQVFDIVAALRSKEAENVTRQGIDGIVTKHATPEMKEWIVQCNLKMPGNLAGTLMYNHWHMDWRDLIPRINLPTLIISGRASMIPWKSQAWIHRQIKGSQFEVFEEAEGGQHFMFIENPEKFNRMIMKYLG
;
A
#
# COMPACT_ATOMS: atom_id res chain seq x y z
N MET A 1 63.09 24.75 -35.91
CA MET A 1 61.66 24.45 -35.89
C MET A 1 61.44 23.42 -34.80
N LYS A 2 60.95 23.89 -33.60
CA LYS A 2 60.79 23.05 -32.41
C LYS A 2 59.36 22.54 -32.36
N LEU A 3 59.19 21.24 -32.27
CA LEU A 3 57.95 20.54 -32.05
C LEU A 3 57.49 20.75 -30.59
N ALA A 4 56.24 21.10 -30.39
CA ALA A 4 55.58 21.22 -29.07
C ALA A 4 55.18 19.80 -28.54
N PRO A 5 55.11 19.61 -27.21
CA PRO A 5 54.79 18.31 -26.62
C PRO A 5 53.28 17.99 -26.64
N GLN A 6 52.96 16.76 -26.86
CA GLN A 6 51.62 16.15 -26.76
C GLN A 6 51.13 16.14 -25.30
N GLU A 7 49.97 16.72 -25.04
CA GLU A 7 49.26 16.58 -23.78
C GLU A 7 48.61 15.20 -23.71
N SER A 8 48.83 14.54 -22.59
CA SER A 8 48.24 13.25 -22.23
C SER A 8 46.77 13.40 -21.86
N LEU A 9 45.90 12.63 -22.49
CA LEU A 9 44.50 12.44 -22.10
C LEU A 9 44.47 11.61 -20.81
N ASP A 10 44.25 12.26 -19.69
CA ASP A 10 43.94 11.60 -18.43
C ASP A 10 42.52 11.01 -18.48
N ALA A 11 42.46 9.68 -18.27
CA ALA A 11 41.24 8.90 -18.21
C ALA A 11 40.37 9.34 -17.01
N ILE A 12 39.16 9.78 -17.29
CA ILE A 12 38.15 10.01 -16.26
C ILE A 12 37.66 8.66 -15.73
N ALA A 13 38.07 8.32 -14.52
CA ALA A 13 37.53 7.16 -13.80
C ALA A 13 36.03 7.32 -13.49
N PRO A 14 35.21 6.26 -13.66
CA PRO A 14 33.82 6.35 -13.30
C PRO A 14 33.66 6.45 -11.77
N SER A 15 33.02 7.51 -11.28
CA SER A 15 32.72 7.67 -9.87
C SER A 15 31.59 6.69 -9.47
N THR A 16 31.95 5.57 -8.87
CA THR A 16 31.03 4.64 -8.19
C THR A 16 30.66 5.18 -6.81
N GLY A 17 30.10 6.36 -6.77
CA GLY A 17 29.52 6.93 -5.56
C GLY A 17 28.06 6.51 -5.42
N THR A 18 27.79 5.39 -4.77
CA THR A 18 26.45 5.09 -4.25
C THR A 18 26.12 6.17 -3.24
N ARG A 19 25.15 7.05 -3.57
CA ARG A 19 24.61 7.99 -2.58
C ARG A 19 24.08 7.18 -1.39
N PRO A 20 24.45 7.52 -0.13
CA PRO A 20 23.92 6.84 1.03
C PRO A 20 22.38 6.96 0.99
N ARG A 21 21.68 5.86 1.32
CA ARG A 21 20.21 5.89 1.43
C ARG A 21 19.84 6.92 2.50
N PRO A 22 18.84 7.81 2.25
CA PRO A 22 18.36 8.73 3.26
C PRO A 22 17.94 7.96 4.51
N LYS A 23 18.23 8.49 5.69
CA LYS A 23 17.66 7.94 6.94
C LYS A 23 16.16 8.20 6.92
N GLU A 24 15.38 7.37 7.60
CA GLU A 24 13.91 7.46 7.70
C GLU A 24 13.43 8.87 8.10
N SER A 25 14.21 9.58 8.92
CA SER A 25 13.98 10.98 9.32
C SER A 25 14.15 12.01 8.20
N ASP A 26 14.69 11.63 7.04
CA ASP A 26 15.10 12.55 5.97
C ASP A 26 14.10 12.57 4.78
N LEU A 27 13.01 11.79 4.85
CA LEU A 27 11.98 11.79 3.80
C LEU A 27 11.18 13.11 3.82
N PRO A 28 11.07 13.83 2.68
CA PRO A 28 10.43 15.15 2.64
C PRO A 28 8.92 15.04 2.86
N ARG A 29 8.46 15.39 4.06
CA ARG A 29 7.05 15.40 4.44
C ARG A 29 6.38 16.73 4.12
N ARG A 30 5.14 16.64 3.69
CA ARG A 30 4.22 17.74 3.43
C ARG A 30 2.86 17.43 4.08
N ALA A 31 1.99 18.43 4.09
CA ALA A 31 0.63 18.25 4.61
C ALA A 31 -0.39 18.98 3.74
N PHE A 32 -1.64 18.52 3.78
CA PHE A 32 -2.78 19.25 3.26
C PHE A 32 -3.97 19.12 4.24
N VAL A 33 -4.92 20.04 4.13
CA VAL A 33 -6.13 20.03 4.96
C VAL A 33 -7.31 19.60 4.09
N THR A 34 -8.03 18.60 4.53
CA THR A 34 -9.26 18.09 3.90
C THR A 34 -10.43 19.05 4.06
N SER A 35 -11.53 18.85 3.30
CA SER A 35 -12.73 19.69 3.34
C SER A 35 -13.43 19.71 4.71
N ASP A 36 -13.21 18.68 5.54
CA ASP A 36 -13.72 18.60 6.92
C ASP A 36 -12.69 19.02 7.99
N GLY A 37 -11.60 19.68 7.57
CA GLY A 37 -10.63 20.32 8.44
C GLY A 37 -9.55 19.41 9.02
N VAL A 38 -9.42 18.17 8.56
CA VAL A 38 -8.39 17.24 9.04
C VAL A 38 -7.08 17.44 8.27
N GLN A 39 -5.97 17.60 8.99
CA GLN A 39 -4.64 17.67 8.38
C GLN A 39 -4.11 16.28 8.11
N LEU A 40 -3.82 15.99 6.84
CA LEU A 40 -3.18 14.76 6.41
C LEU A 40 -1.73 15.02 5.99
N SER A 41 -0.84 14.13 6.42
CA SER A 41 0.58 14.12 6.09
C SER A 41 0.84 13.25 4.87
N TYR A 42 1.84 13.59 4.06
CA TYR A 42 2.34 12.74 2.98
C TYR A 42 3.81 12.98 2.71
N ILE A 43 4.51 11.96 2.24
CA ILE A 43 5.87 12.04 1.73
C ILE A 43 5.77 12.30 0.23
N ARG A 44 6.56 13.25 -0.32
CA ARG A 44 6.63 13.49 -1.77
C ARG A 44 8.06 13.62 -2.21
N GLN A 45 8.48 12.80 -3.19
CA GLN A 45 9.83 12.77 -3.71
C GLN A 45 9.84 12.47 -5.21
N GLY A 46 10.75 13.10 -5.94
CA GLY A 46 10.90 12.92 -7.39
C GLY A 46 10.11 13.93 -8.21
N SER A 47 9.95 13.63 -9.48
CA SER A 47 9.21 14.43 -10.47
C SER A 47 8.78 13.55 -11.64
N GLY A 48 7.88 14.04 -12.50
CA GLY A 48 7.38 13.30 -13.65
C GLY A 48 5.94 12.83 -13.44
N ARG A 49 5.57 11.66 -13.99
CA ARG A 49 4.22 11.12 -13.84
C ARG A 49 3.94 10.77 -12.37
N PRO A 50 2.79 11.16 -11.81
CA PRO A 50 2.50 10.93 -10.40
C PRO A 50 2.17 9.45 -10.12
N ILE A 51 2.74 8.93 -9.03
CA ILE A 51 2.33 7.68 -8.39
C ILE A 51 1.97 7.95 -6.94
N VAL A 52 0.75 7.56 -6.53
CA VAL A 52 0.30 7.68 -5.14
C VAL A 52 0.27 6.30 -4.50
N LEU A 53 0.92 6.18 -3.34
CA LEU A 53 1.06 4.96 -2.56
C LEU A 53 0.15 5.04 -1.33
N LEU A 54 -0.73 4.06 -1.19
CA LEU A 54 -1.71 3.94 -0.11
C LEU A 54 -1.41 2.71 0.74
N HIS A 55 -1.06 2.93 1.97
CA HIS A 55 -0.65 1.90 2.93
C HIS A 55 -1.82 1.04 3.45
N ASP A 56 -1.49 -0.08 4.10
CA ASP A 56 -2.41 -0.99 4.75
C ASP A 56 -3.08 -0.37 6.00
N TRP A 57 -4.10 -1.07 6.51
CA TRP A 57 -4.76 -0.75 7.77
C TRP A 57 -3.74 -0.62 8.91
N SER A 58 -3.90 0.47 9.67
CA SER A 58 -3.05 0.83 10.80
C SER A 58 -1.55 1.02 10.47
N GLN A 59 -1.13 0.97 9.20
CA GLN A 59 0.24 1.25 8.78
C GLN A 59 0.47 2.76 8.56
N CYS A 60 1.54 3.13 7.90
CA CYS A 60 1.92 4.52 7.64
C CYS A 60 2.67 4.65 6.30
N ALA A 61 2.84 5.88 5.82
CA ALA A 61 3.51 6.15 4.54
C ALA A 61 4.92 5.55 4.44
N GLU A 62 5.61 5.43 5.57
CA GLU A 62 6.96 4.83 5.62
C GLU A 62 6.97 3.33 5.34
N GLU A 63 5.83 2.61 5.29
CA GLU A 63 5.86 1.21 4.86
C GLU A 63 6.48 1.08 3.45
N PHE A 64 6.38 2.13 2.64
CA PHE A 64 6.97 2.21 1.29
C PHE A 64 8.40 2.77 1.23
N LYS A 65 9.13 2.81 2.34
CA LYS A 65 10.50 3.37 2.41
C LYS A 65 11.46 2.80 1.37
N HIS A 66 11.29 1.52 1.02
CA HIS A 66 12.10 0.84 0.02
C HIS A 66 11.64 1.07 -1.42
N GLN A 67 10.44 1.64 -1.61
CA GLN A 67 9.85 1.96 -2.92
C GLN A 67 10.06 3.44 -3.27
N ILE A 68 9.94 4.34 -2.30
CA ILE A 68 9.97 5.80 -2.51
C ILE A 68 11.24 6.22 -3.26
N GLY A 69 12.43 5.84 -2.75
CA GLY A 69 13.70 6.22 -3.37
C GLY A 69 13.87 5.72 -4.81
N PRO A 70 13.77 4.40 -5.06
CA PRO A 70 13.91 3.85 -6.41
C PRO A 70 12.88 4.40 -7.41
N LEU A 71 11.61 4.53 -7.02
CA LEU A 71 10.56 5.04 -7.91
C LEU A 71 10.73 6.54 -8.19
N SER A 72 11.21 7.32 -7.22
CA SER A 72 11.39 8.77 -7.37
C SER A 72 12.47 9.17 -8.40
N ALA A 73 13.24 8.22 -8.89
CA ALA A 73 14.17 8.45 -10.00
C ALA A 73 13.44 8.75 -11.33
N GLN A 74 12.18 8.32 -11.48
CA GLN A 74 11.41 8.46 -12.73
C GLN A 74 10.00 9.00 -12.53
N TYR A 75 9.48 9.00 -11.28
CA TYR A 75 8.11 9.36 -10.94
C TYR A 75 8.06 10.42 -9.84
N ASP A 76 6.95 11.17 -9.82
CA ASP A 76 6.58 12.00 -8.67
C ASP A 76 5.86 11.10 -7.66
N VAL A 77 6.61 10.58 -6.69
CA VAL A 77 6.13 9.60 -5.70
C VAL A 77 5.49 10.31 -4.52
N ILE A 78 4.24 9.95 -4.22
CA ILE A 78 3.46 10.51 -3.11
C ILE A 78 2.97 9.36 -2.24
N ALA A 79 3.56 9.16 -1.05
CA ALA A 79 3.09 8.19 -0.07
C ALA A 79 2.29 8.90 1.02
N VAL A 80 1.02 8.50 1.20
CA VAL A 80 0.08 9.23 2.06
C VAL A 80 -0.05 8.53 3.41
N ASP A 81 0.09 9.28 4.50
CA ASP A 81 -0.46 8.85 5.78
C ASP A 81 -1.97 9.08 5.75
N GLN A 82 -2.75 8.02 5.62
CA GLN A 82 -4.20 8.13 5.57
C GLN A 82 -4.76 8.68 6.90
N ARG A 83 -6.00 9.12 6.92
CA ARG A 83 -6.67 9.71 8.11
C ARG A 83 -6.44 8.87 9.37
N SER A 84 -5.96 9.49 10.43
CA SER A 84 -5.62 8.90 11.73
C SER A 84 -4.43 7.93 11.73
N HIS A 85 -3.72 7.75 10.60
CA HIS A 85 -2.51 6.94 10.50
C HIS A 85 -1.24 7.82 10.54
N GLY A 86 -0.08 7.18 10.72
CA GLY A 86 1.25 7.79 10.64
C GLY A 86 1.32 9.17 11.31
N GLU A 87 1.76 10.18 10.56
CA GLU A 87 1.88 11.58 11.02
C GLU A 87 0.62 12.42 10.70
N SER A 88 -0.44 11.83 10.14
CA SER A 88 -1.72 12.49 9.95
C SER A 88 -2.43 12.73 11.27
N GLN A 89 -3.22 13.79 11.32
CA GLN A 89 -4.01 14.16 12.50
C GLN A 89 -4.90 12.99 12.95
N LYS A 90 -4.86 12.68 14.26
CA LYS A 90 -5.69 11.64 14.87
C LYS A 90 -7.06 12.22 15.19
N VAL A 91 -8.10 11.66 14.57
CA VAL A 91 -9.50 12.06 14.76
C VAL A 91 -10.37 10.83 14.96
N SER A 92 -11.47 10.97 15.72
CA SER A 92 -12.39 9.87 16.02
C SER A 92 -13.56 9.73 15.03
N TYR A 93 -13.53 10.49 13.93
CA TYR A 93 -14.60 10.49 12.91
C TYR A 93 -14.01 10.28 11.51
N GLY A 94 -14.88 9.88 10.58
CA GLY A 94 -14.46 9.60 9.20
C GLY A 94 -13.60 8.31 9.06
N LEU A 95 -13.62 7.44 10.05
CA LEU A 95 -12.90 6.17 10.07
C LEU A 95 -13.70 5.11 9.30
N LYS A 96 -13.74 5.29 7.97
CA LYS A 96 -14.43 4.41 7.02
C LYS A 96 -13.81 4.55 5.62
N ILE A 97 -13.81 3.49 4.85
CA ILE A 97 -13.17 3.43 3.52
C ILE A 97 -13.68 4.53 2.59
N SER A 98 -14.98 4.83 2.60
CA SER A 98 -15.53 5.90 1.77
C SER A 98 -15.02 7.30 2.11
N ARG A 99 -14.63 7.55 3.39
CA ARG A 99 -14.01 8.83 3.75
C ARG A 99 -12.53 8.85 3.35
N LEU A 100 -11.81 7.74 3.48
CA LEU A 100 -10.43 7.63 3.00
C LEU A 100 -10.36 7.82 1.48
N ALA A 101 -11.31 7.25 0.73
CA ALA A 101 -11.43 7.47 -0.71
C ALA A 101 -11.71 8.95 -1.05
N LYS A 102 -12.56 9.63 -0.26
CA LYS A 102 -12.78 11.07 -0.42
C LYS A 102 -11.53 11.88 -0.07
N ASP A 103 -10.78 11.51 0.97
CA ASP A 103 -9.52 12.16 1.32
C ASP A 103 -8.49 12.04 0.17
N LEU A 104 -8.43 10.87 -0.48
CA LEU A 104 -7.62 10.66 -1.69
C LEU A 104 -8.10 11.56 -2.84
N PHE A 105 -9.40 11.62 -3.11
CA PHE A 105 -9.95 12.50 -4.15
C PHE A 105 -9.60 13.97 -3.90
N GLU A 106 -9.70 14.43 -2.66
CA GLU A 106 -9.34 15.79 -2.26
C GLU A 106 -7.83 16.06 -2.44
N LEU A 107 -6.97 15.07 -2.11
CA LEU A 107 -5.52 15.16 -2.35
C LEU A 107 -5.22 15.32 -3.84
N LEU A 108 -5.75 14.41 -4.69
CA LEU A 108 -5.51 14.46 -6.14
C LEU A 108 -6.00 15.78 -6.74
N THR A 109 -7.16 16.26 -6.30
CA THR A 109 -7.71 17.53 -6.76
C THR A 109 -6.89 18.72 -6.31
N LYS A 110 -6.49 18.76 -5.04
CA LYS A 110 -5.75 19.89 -4.45
C LYS A 110 -4.33 20.02 -5.02
N LEU A 111 -3.71 18.90 -5.36
CA LEU A 111 -2.39 18.87 -5.99
C LEU A 111 -2.46 18.91 -7.52
N ASP A 112 -3.67 19.00 -8.10
CA ASP A 112 -3.98 18.96 -9.54
C ASP A 112 -3.29 17.79 -10.26
N LEU A 113 -3.36 16.60 -9.65
CA LEU A 113 -2.76 15.40 -10.21
C LEU A 113 -3.71 14.76 -11.21
N ASN A 114 -3.17 14.45 -12.40
CA ASN A 114 -3.84 13.76 -13.49
C ASN A 114 -2.93 12.63 -14.00
N GLU A 115 -3.46 11.67 -14.75
CA GLU A 115 -2.73 10.48 -15.21
C GLU A 115 -2.03 9.73 -14.07
N VAL A 116 -2.68 9.67 -12.91
CA VAL A 116 -2.12 9.12 -11.67
C VAL A 116 -2.08 7.60 -11.72
N ALA A 117 -0.93 7.02 -11.42
CA ALA A 117 -0.88 5.62 -11.03
C ALA A 117 -1.19 5.50 -9.52
N LEU A 118 -2.14 4.65 -9.13
CA LEU A 118 -2.41 4.34 -7.72
C LEU A 118 -1.84 2.97 -7.37
N LEU A 119 -1.09 2.89 -6.28
CA LEU A 119 -0.68 1.62 -5.69
C LEU A 119 -1.29 1.52 -4.30
N GLY A 120 -2.10 0.48 -4.07
CA GLY A 120 -2.70 0.20 -2.77
C GLY A 120 -2.22 -1.14 -2.22
N HIS A 121 -1.71 -1.11 -0.99
CA HIS A 121 -1.42 -2.31 -0.23
C HIS A 121 -2.60 -2.61 0.68
N SER A 122 -3.11 -3.84 0.63
CA SER A 122 -4.18 -4.32 1.51
C SER A 122 -5.35 -3.31 1.56
N MET A 123 -5.67 -2.72 2.72
CA MET A 123 -6.70 -1.69 2.83
C MET A 123 -6.55 -0.55 1.80
N GLY A 124 -5.33 -0.19 1.39
CA GLY A 124 -5.09 0.78 0.34
C GLY A 124 -5.74 0.40 -0.99
N SER A 125 -5.81 -0.89 -1.32
CA SER A 125 -6.56 -1.38 -2.50
C SER A 125 -8.07 -1.18 -2.36
N SER A 126 -8.62 -1.39 -1.16
CA SER A 126 -10.04 -1.10 -0.87
C SER A 126 -10.36 0.39 -1.01
N VAL A 127 -9.41 1.27 -0.64
CA VAL A 127 -9.55 2.72 -0.86
C VAL A 127 -9.55 3.06 -2.35
N ILE A 128 -8.70 2.41 -3.16
CA ILE A 128 -8.69 2.56 -4.63
C ILE A 128 -10.03 2.11 -5.22
N TRP A 129 -10.53 0.96 -4.83
CA TRP A 129 -11.83 0.46 -5.29
C TRP A 129 -12.95 1.44 -4.95
N CYS A 130 -13.03 1.88 -3.70
CA CYS A 130 -14.01 2.88 -3.28
C CYS A 130 -13.86 4.22 -4.01
N TYR A 131 -12.63 4.65 -4.29
CA TYR A 131 -12.38 5.85 -5.09
C TYR A 131 -13.00 5.72 -6.50
N ILE A 132 -12.74 4.60 -7.18
CA ILE A 132 -13.26 4.35 -8.53
C ILE A 132 -14.79 4.31 -8.52
N ASP A 133 -15.39 3.67 -7.53
CA ASP A 133 -16.87 3.58 -7.39
C ASP A 133 -17.52 4.94 -7.18
N LEU A 134 -16.92 5.80 -6.36
CA LEU A 134 -17.53 7.09 -5.98
C LEU A 134 -17.15 8.27 -6.89
N PHE A 135 -15.96 8.26 -7.48
CA PHE A 135 -15.38 9.41 -8.16
C PHE A 135 -14.95 9.13 -9.62
N GLY A 136 -15.12 7.88 -10.08
CA GLY A 136 -14.68 7.48 -11.41
C GLY A 136 -13.17 7.32 -11.55
N SER A 137 -12.70 7.19 -12.78
CA SER A 137 -11.30 6.90 -13.11
C SER A 137 -10.61 7.98 -13.94
N GLU A 138 -11.24 9.12 -14.19
CA GLU A 138 -10.79 10.14 -15.15
C GLU A 138 -9.40 10.72 -14.81
N ARG A 139 -9.01 10.73 -13.54
CA ARG A 139 -7.68 11.17 -13.10
C ARG A 139 -6.64 10.07 -13.07
N LEU A 140 -7.04 8.82 -13.33
CA LEU A 140 -6.19 7.65 -13.14
C LEU A 140 -5.67 7.12 -14.49
N SER A 141 -4.43 6.67 -14.51
CA SER A 141 -3.82 6.00 -15.67
C SER A 141 -3.70 4.49 -15.48
N LYS A 142 -3.33 4.06 -14.28
CA LYS A 142 -3.07 2.65 -13.93
C LYS A 142 -3.37 2.42 -12.45
N ILE A 143 -3.63 1.16 -12.07
CA ILE A 143 -3.70 0.76 -10.67
C ILE A 143 -2.83 -0.48 -10.40
N VAL A 144 -2.28 -0.53 -9.20
CA VAL A 144 -1.56 -1.69 -8.64
C VAL A 144 -2.24 -2.08 -7.34
N LEU A 145 -2.72 -3.32 -7.29
CA LEU A 145 -3.43 -3.88 -6.14
C LEU A 145 -2.52 -4.93 -5.49
N VAL A 146 -2.16 -4.69 -4.25
CA VAL A 146 -1.23 -5.56 -3.52
C VAL A 146 -1.95 -6.24 -2.38
N ASP A 147 -2.19 -7.52 -2.53
CA ASP A 147 -2.58 -8.48 -1.50
C ASP A 147 -3.82 -8.08 -0.68
N GLN A 148 -4.95 -7.81 -1.36
CA GLN A 148 -6.24 -7.47 -0.75
C GLN A 148 -7.37 -8.36 -1.26
N SER A 149 -8.08 -9.02 -0.34
CA SER A 149 -9.31 -9.78 -0.65
C SER A 149 -10.46 -8.90 -1.13
N PRO A 150 -11.28 -9.37 -2.07
CA PRO A 150 -12.53 -8.69 -2.44
C PRO A 150 -13.50 -8.49 -1.28
N PHE A 151 -13.52 -9.42 -0.32
CA PHE A 151 -14.30 -9.32 0.90
C PHE A 151 -13.64 -10.14 2.02
N LEU A 152 -13.50 -9.60 3.23
CA LEU A 152 -12.73 -10.21 4.31
C LEU A 152 -13.57 -11.02 5.30
N THR A 153 -14.86 -10.69 5.46
CA THR A 153 -15.76 -11.38 6.40
C THR A 153 -16.59 -12.43 5.68
N SER A 154 -16.55 -13.67 6.14
CA SER A 154 -17.32 -14.77 5.54
C SER A 154 -18.81 -14.71 5.92
N ASP A 155 -19.67 -15.12 4.96
CA ASP A 155 -21.06 -15.46 5.23
C ASP A 155 -21.15 -16.97 5.48
N PRO A 156 -21.79 -17.43 6.55
CA PRO A 156 -21.90 -18.86 6.87
C PRO A 156 -22.71 -19.67 5.83
N ASN A 157 -23.46 -18.98 4.97
CA ASN A 157 -24.25 -19.63 3.91
C ASN A 157 -23.50 -19.76 2.58
N TRP A 158 -22.27 -19.22 2.47
CA TRP A 158 -21.50 -19.31 1.24
C TRP A 158 -21.03 -20.73 0.93
N THR A 159 -21.05 -21.04 -0.35
CA THR A 159 -20.40 -22.23 -0.89
C THR A 159 -18.87 -22.11 -0.76
N GLN A 160 -18.18 -23.24 -0.87
CA GLN A 160 -16.71 -23.26 -0.88
C GLN A 160 -16.14 -22.38 -2.00
N GLN A 161 -16.79 -22.31 -3.17
CA GLN A 161 -16.35 -21.47 -4.28
C GLN A 161 -16.49 -19.96 -3.95
N GLU A 162 -17.58 -19.55 -3.32
CA GLU A 162 -17.78 -18.17 -2.88
C GLU A 162 -16.75 -17.76 -1.82
N LEU A 163 -16.40 -18.66 -0.90
CA LEU A 163 -15.34 -18.43 0.09
C LEU A 163 -13.97 -18.26 -0.59
N GLU A 164 -13.64 -19.10 -1.59
CA GLU A 164 -12.38 -18.99 -2.33
C GLU A 164 -12.33 -17.71 -3.18
N ASP A 165 -13.40 -17.36 -3.86
CA ASP A 165 -13.48 -16.17 -4.71
C ASP A 165 -13.48 -14.87 -3.90
N SER A 166 -14.17 -14.82 -2.75
CA SER A 166 -14.17 -13.67 -1.85
C SER A 166 -12.82 -13.49 -1.15
N GLY A 167 -12.11 -14.60 -0.87
CA GLY A 167 -10.91 -14.59 -0.03
C GLY A 167 -11.19 -14.22 1.41
N ALA A 168 -12.42 -14.49 1.89
CA ALA A 168 -12.80 -14.23 3.28
C ALA A 168 -11.99 -15.09 4.25
N ILE A 169 -11.42 -14.45 5.26
CA ILE A 169 -10.53 -15.07 6.25
C ILE A 169 -11.07 -14.97 7.68
N PHE A 170 -12.13 -14.20 7.91
CA PHE A 170 -12.72 -14.00 9.23
C PHE A 170 -14.22 -14.29 9.23
N THR A 171 -14.70 -14.88 10.30
CA THR A 171 -16.14 -14.87 10.61
C THR A 171 -16.54 -13.52 11.22
N ALA A 172 -17.82 -13.16 11.17
CA ALA A 172 -18.33 -11.94 11.81
C ALA A 172 -17.99 -11.88 13.31
N GLN A 173 -18.06 -13.02 14.03
CA GLN A 173 -17.70 -13.08 15.45
C GLN A 173 -16.21 -12.77 15.67
N GLN A 174 -15.32 -13.32 14.86
CA GLN A 174 -13.88 -13.01 14.97
C GLN A 174 -13.60 -11.52 14.72
N VAL A 175 -14.32 -10.88 13.79
CA VAL A 175 -14.20 -9.43 13.58
C VAL A 175 -14.59 -8.66 14.84
N PHE A 176 -15.72 -9.01 15.48
CA PHE A 176 -16.13 -8.37 16.74
C PHE A 176 -15.11 -8.56 17.84
N ASP A 177 -14.56 -9.76 18.00
CA ASP A 177 -13.59 -10.09 19.06
C ASP A 177 -12.28 -9.31 18.88
N ILE A 178 -11.74 -9.26 17.64
CA ILE A 178 -10.52 -8.51 17.32
C ILE A 178 -10.74 -7.00 17.54
N VAL A 179 -11.86 -6.46 17.09
CA VAL A 179 -12.22 -5.04 17.27
C VAL A 179 -12.36 -4.70 18.76
N ALA A 180 -12.95 -5.58 19.57
CA ALA A 180 -13.06 -5.39 21.02
C ALA A 180 -11.67 -5.40 21.68
N ALA A 181 -10.79 -6.33 21.28
CA ALA A 181 -9.43 -6.43 21.78
C ALA A 181 -8.59 -5.17 21.43
N LEU A 182 -8.69 -4.67 20.19
CA LEU A 182 -8.02 -3.43 19.76
C LEU A 182 -8.50 -2.18 20.52
N ARG A 183 -9.74 -2.18 21.02
CA ARG A 183 -10.28 -1.10 21.84
C ARG A 183 -9.96 -1.22 23.33
N SER A 184 -9.24 -2.25 23.72
CA SER A 184 -8.87 -2.55 25.09
C SER A 184 -7.39 -2.26 25.38
N LYS A 185 -6.93 -2.57 26.59
CA LYS A 185 -5.52 -2.54 26.97
C LYS A 185 -4.65 -3.57 26.23
N GLU A 186 -5.27 -4.53 25.57
CA GLU A 186 -4.58 -5.59 24.81
C GLU A 186 -4.22 -5.14 23.37
N ALA A 187 -4.51 -3.92 22.96
CA ALA A 187 -4.34 -3.43 21.58
C ALA A 187 -2.92 -3.68 21.02
N GLU A 188 -1.87 -3.36 21.80
CA GLU A 188 -0.48 -3.60 21.37
C GLU A 188 -0.17 -5.09 21.24
N ASN A 189 -0.63 -5.91 22.18
CA ASN A 189 -0.41 -7.36 22.13
C ASN A 189 -1.08 -7.98 20.90
N VAL A 190 -2.31 -7.60 20.61
CA VAL A 190 -3.07 -8.03 19.39
C VAL A 190 -2.33 -7.61 18.13
N THR A 191 -1.82 -6.38 18.08
CA THR A 191 -1.01 -5.88 16.95
C THR A 191 0.23 -6.73 16.74
N ARG A 192 1.01 -6.99 17.79
CA ARG A 192 2.24 -7.79 17.72
C ARG A 192 1.99 -9.20 17.21
N GLN A 193 0.97 -9.87 17.76
CA GLN A 193 0.56 -11.20 17.31
C GLN A 193 0.08 -11.20 15.84
N GLY A 194 -0.67 -10.18 15.43
CA GLY A 194 -1.12 -10.02 14.05
C GLY A 194 0.06 -9.89 13.09
N ILE A 195 1.04 -9.04 13.39
CA ILE A 195 2.23 -8.83 12.53
C ILE A 195 3.06 -10.12 12.43
N ASP A 196 3.23 -10.87 13.51
CA ASP A 196 3.95 -12.17 13.45
C ASP A 196 3.30 -13.17 12.48
N GLY A 197 1.98 -13.11 12.29
CA GLY A 197 1.23 -13.98 11.38
C GLY A 197 1.27 -13.58 9.91
N ILE A 198 1.73 -12.38 9.58
CA ILE A 198 1.65 -11.81 8.22
C ILE A 198 3.01 -11.43 7.61
N VAL A 199 4.09 -11.91 8.20
CA VAL A 199 5.47 -11.84 7.66
C VAL A 199 6.06 -13.24 7.54
N THR A 200 7.05 -13.44 6.68
CA THR A 200 7.69 -14.74 6.56
C THR A 200 8.54 -15.08 7.80
N LYS A 201 8.89 -16.35 7.96
CA LYS A 201 9.87 -16.80 8.96
C LYS A 201 11.26 -16.20 8.79
N HIS A 202 11.55 -15.56 7.65
CA HIS A 202 12.82 -14.91 7.33
C HIS A 202 12.83 -13.42 7.70
N ALA A 203 11.68 -12.84 8.05
CA ALA A 203 11.60 -11.47 8.54
C ALA A 203 12.41 -11.31 9.83
N THR A 204 13.33 -10.33 9.84
CA THR A 204 14.18 -10.10 11.02
C THR A 204 13.38 -9.50 12.18
N PRO A 205 13.83 -9.67 13.43
CA PRO A 205 13.19 -9.02 14.58
C PRO A 205 13.07 -7.49 14.43
N GLU A 206 14.09 -6.85 13.84
CA GLU A 206 14.11 -5.41 13.60
C GLU A 206 13.06 -5.00 12.56
N MET A 207 12.88 -5.80 11.51
CA MET A 207 11.83 -5.57 10.49
C MET A 207 10.45 -5.69 11.13
N LYS A 208 10.20 -6.75 11.89
CA LYS A 208 8.93 -6.95 12.60
C LYS A 208 8.62 -5.82 13.57
N GLU A 209 9.60 -5.43 14.40
CA GLU A 209 9.43 -4.33 15.35
C GLU A 209 9.14 -3.01 14.62
N TRP A 210 9.81 -2.74 13.53
CA TRP A 210 9.57 -1.56 12.73
C TRP A 210 8.13 -1.52 12.17
N ILE A 211 7.62 -2.65 11.64
CA ILE A 211 6.23 -2.77 11.15
C ILE A 211 5.25 -2.55 12.32
N VAL A 212 5.51 -3.13 13.49
CA VAL A 212 4.72 -2.91 14.71
C VAL A 212 4.70 -1.44 15.09
N GLN A 213 5.84 -0.75 15.10
CA GLN A 213 5.92 0.66 15.47
C GLN A 213 5.16 1.56 14.47
N CYS A 214 5.20 1.26 13.16
CA CYS A 214 4.34 1.93 12.18
C CYS A 214 2.85 1.73 12.52
N ASN A 215 2.46 0.51 12.84
CA ASN A 215 1.08 0.16 13.17
C ASN A 215 0.60 0.91 14.43
N LEU A 216 1.41 0.96 15.47
CA LEU A 216 1.08 1.61 16.74
C LEU A 216 0.99 3.15 16.67
N LYS A 217 1.39 3.77 15.56
CA LYS A 217 1.12 5.20 15.31
C LYS A 217 -0.38 5.51 15.21
N MET A 218 -1.21 4.52 14.90
CA MET A 218 -2.67 4.65 14.98
C MET A 218 -3.19 4.13 16.33
N PRO A 219 -3.90 4.95 17.13
CA PRO A 219 -4.48 4.49 18.39
C PRO A 219 -5.43 3.31 18.20
N GLY A 220 -5.35 2.27 19.05
CA GLY A 220 -6.08 1.03 18.87
C GLY A 220 -7.60 1.16 18.79
N ASN A 221 -8.20 2.10 19.53
CA ASN A 221 -9.64 2.39 19.45
C ASN A 221 -10.06 2.95 18.09
N LEU A 222 -9.21 3.75 17.43
CA LEU A 222 -9.43 4.28 16.08
C LEU A 222 -9.22 3.17 15.05
N ALA A 223 -8.15 2.40 15.23
CA ALA A 223 -7.81 1.26 14.38
C ALA A 223 -8.94 0.22 14.36
N GLY A 224 -9.49 -0.15 15.51
CA GLY A 224 -10.62 -1.07 15.61
C GLY A 224 -11.90 -0.51 14.96
N THR A 225 -12.13 0.81 15.02
CA THR A 225 -13.29 1.42 14.36
C THR A 225 -13.19 1.35 12.84
N LEU A 226 -12.00 1.64 12.28
CA LEU A 226 -11.76 1.55 10.85
C LEU A 226 -11.78 0.09 10.36
N MET A 227 -11.17 -0.84 11.10
CA MET A 227 -11.15 -2.27 10.79
C MET A 227 -12.58 -2.81 10.66
N TYR A 228 -13.46 -2.49 11.59
CA TYR A 228 -14.85 -2.93 11.53
C TYR A 228 -15.53 -2.50 10.22
N ASN A 229 -15.35 -1.26 9.79
CA ASN A 229 -15.88 -0.79 8.51
C ASN A 229 -15.22 -1.52 7.32
N HIS A 230 -13.88 -1.54 7.29
CA HIS A 230 -13.11 -2.10 6.16
C HIS A 230 -13.44 -3.59 5.92
N TRP A 231 -13.50 -4.41 6.97
CA TRP A 231 -13.65 -5.85 6.82
C TRP A 231 -15.08 -6.29 6.43
N HIS A 232 -16.06 -5.38 6.48
CA HIS A 232 -17.43 -5.59 6.02
C HIS A 232 -17.73 -4.95 4.66
N MET A 233 -16.71 -4.48 3.92
CA MET A 233 -16.89 -3.94 2.58
C MET A 233 -16.71 -5.04 1.53
N ASP A 234 -17.77 -5.27 0.73
CA ASP A 234 -17.77 -6.23 -0.38
C ASP A 234 -17.52 -5.51 -1.71
N TRP A 235 -16.48 -5.87 -2.41
CA TRP A 235 -16.05 -5.25 -3.67
C TRP A 235 -16.32 -6.11 -4.92
N ARG A 236 -16.95 -7.28 -4.75
CA ARG A 236 -17.15 -8.24 -5.82
C ARG A 236 -18.06 -7.74 -6.95
N ASP A 237 -18.95 -6.79 -6.68
CA ASP A 237 -19.80 -6.16 -7.68
C ASP A 237 -19.07 -5.05 -8.47
N LEU A 238 -18.10 -4.36 -7.84
CA LEU A 238 -17.32 -3.31 -8.48
C LEU A 238 -16.18 -3.85 -9.33
N ILE A 239 -15.41 -4.82 -8.82
CA ILE A 239 -14.18 -5.32 -9.45
C ILE A 239 -14.37 -5.66 -10.95
N PRO A 240 -15.44 -6.35 -11.39
CA PRO A 240 -15.67 -6.64 -12.81
C PRO A 240 -15.91 -5.40 -13.69
N ARG A 241 -16.22 -4.26 -13.08
CA ARG A 241 -16.50 -2.99 -13.79
C ARG A 241 -15.26 -2.10 -13.94
N ILE A 242 -14.11 -2.52 -13.39
CA ILE A 242 -12.86 -1.77 -13.49
C ILE A 242 -12.32 -1.87 -14.92
N ASN A 243 -12.13 -0.72 -15.56
CA ASN A 243 -11.64 -0.59 -16.95
C ASN A 243 -10.26 0.10 -17.00
N LEU A 244 -9.46 0.00 -15.95
CA LEU A 244 -8.11 0.56 -15.90
C LEU A 244 -7.07 -0.55 -16.11
N PRO A 245 -5.93 -0.26 -16.74
CA PRO A 245 -4.76 -1.14 -16.67
C PRO A 245 -4.46 -1.46 -15.20
N THR A 246 -4.43 -2.75 -14.86
CA THR A 246 -4.33 -3.21 -13.49
C THR A 246 -3.22 -4.26 -13.34
N LEU A 247 -2.34 -4.07 -12.37
CA LEU A 247 -1.43 -5.09 -11.89
C LEU A 247 -1.90 -5.59 -10.52
N ILE A 248 -2.04 -6.90 -10.37
CA ILE A 248 -2.41 -7.56 -9.12
C ILE A 248 -1.20 -8.33 -8.63
N ILE A 249 -0.81 -8.12 -7.38
CA ILE A 249 0.34 -8.77 -6.74
C ILE A 249 -0.13 -9.50 -5.49
N SER A 250 0.28 -10.75 -5.34
CA SER A 250 -0.10 -11.60 -4.22
C SER A 250 1.10 -12.32 -3.61
N GLY A 251 1.04 -12.63 -2.31
CA GLY A 251 1.94 -13.56 -1.65
C GLY A 251 1.39 -14.98 -1.64
N ARG A 252 2.19 -15.98 -2.03
CA ARG A 252 1.77 -17.39 -2.00
C ARG A 252 1.46 -17.88 -0.60
N ALA A 253 2.22 -17.41 0.38
CA ALA A 253 2.09 -17.76 1.80
C ALA A 253 1.31 -16.71 2.61
N SER A 254 0.75 -15.68 1.96
CA SER A 254 -0.03 -14.65 2.64
C SER A 254 -1.29 -15.22 3.30
N MET A 255 -1.71 -14.57 4.40
CA MET A 255 -3.02 -14.80 4.99
C MET A 255 -4.15 -14.50 3.99
N ILE A 256 -3.95 -13.56 3.07
CA ILE A 256 -4.88 -13.29 1.98
C ILE A 256 -4.75 -14.40 0.94
N PRO A 257 -5.82 -15.21 0.72
CA PRO A 257 -5.74 -16.34 -0.19
C PRO A 257 -5.42 -15.91 -1.62
N TRP A 258 -4.28 -16.32 -2.15
CA TRP A 258 -3.87 -15.98 -3.53
C TRP A 258 -4.91 -16.35 -4.59
N LYS A 259 -5.78 -17.32 -4.32
CA LYS A 259 -6.90 -17.71 -5.20
C LYS A 259 -7.90 -16.57 -5.39
N SER A 260 -8.15 -15.76 -4.35
CA SER A 260 -9.01 -14.58 -4.46
C SER A 260 -8.37 -13.49 -5.33
N GLN A 261 -7.03 -13.37 -5.29
CA GLN A 261 -6.29 -12.46 -6.18
C GLN A 261 -6.34 -12.95 -7.63
N ALA A 262 -6.25 -14.26 -7.86
CA ALA A 262 -6.48 -14.86 -9.16
C ALA A 262 -7.94 -14.66 -9.65
N TRP A 263 -8.93 -14.64 -8.73
CA TRP A 263 -10.31 -14.27 -9.07
C TRP A 263 -10.38 -12.81 -9.53
N ILE A 264 -9.78 -11.84 -8.82
CA ILE A 264 -9.72 -10.43 -9.24
C ILE A 264 -9.13 -10.33 -10.65
N HIS A 265 -8.03 -11.05 -10.91
CA HIS A 265 -7.40 -11.09 -12.23
C HIS A 265 -8.35 -11.59 -13.33
N ARG A 266 -9.14 -12.62 -13.06
CA ARG A 266 -10.15 -13.10 -14.01
C ARG A 266 -11.27 -12.11 -14.27
N GLN A 267 -11.60 -11.25 -13.29
CA GLN A 267 -12.67 -10.26 -13.41
C GLN A 267 -12.22 -8.99 -14.15
N ILE A 268 -10.99 -8.54 -13.98
CA ILE A 268 -10.49 -7.30 -14.61
C ILE A 268 -9.83 -7.63 -15.95
N LYS A 269 -10.51 -7.29 -17.04
CA LYS A 269 -10.02 -7.57 -18.40
C LYS A 269 -8.68 -6.90 -18.67
N GLY A 270 -7.69 -7.68 -19.13
CA GLY A 270 -6.37 -7.19 -19.49
C GLY A 270 -5.46 -6.88 -18.29
N SER A 271 -5.87 -7.24 -17.08
CA SER A 271 -4.98 -7.15 -15.90
C SER A 271 -3.76 -8.07 -16.04
N GLN A 272 -2.72 -7.77 -15.27
CA GLN A 272 -1.56 -8.64 -15.06
C GLN A 272 -1.62 -9.19 -13.64
N PHE A 273 -1.14 -10.42 -13.45
CA PHE A 273 -1.13 -11.08 -12.14
C PHE A 273 0.24 -11.68 -11.85
N GLU A 274 0.79 -11.31 -10.71
CA GLU A 274 2.11 -11.74 -10.26
C GLU A 274 2.02 -12.30 -8.84
N VAL A 275 2.73 -13.39 -8.60
CA VAL A 275 2.78 -14.05 -7.30
C VAL A 275 4.21 -14.13 -6.80
N PHE A 276 4.42 -13.70 -5.57
CA PHE A 276 5.65 -13.93 -4.85
C PHE A 276 5.55 -15.28 -4.14
N GLU A 277 6.46 -16.20 -4.44
CA GLU A 277 6.54 -17.46 -3.71
C GLU A 277 7.07 -17.24 -2.28
N GLU A 278 6.79 -18.17 -1.35
CA GLU A 278 7.23 -18.03 0.06
C GLU A 278 8.74 -17.75 0.18
N ALA A 279 9.55 -18.46 -0.61
CA ALA A 279 11.01 -18.29 -0.66
C ALA A 279 11.46 -16.91 -1.19
N GLU A 280 10.56 -16.15 -1.80
CA GLU A 280 10.79 -14.80 -2.33
C GLU A 280 10.25 -13.70 -1.40
N GLY A 281 9.88 -14.04 -0.18
CA GLY A 281 9.22 -13.10 0.74
C GLY A 281 7.71 -12.98 0.47
N GLY A 282 7.07 -14.01 -0.09
CA GLY A 282 5.69 -14.00 -0.54
C GLY A 282 4.67 -14.11 0.60
N GLN A 283 4.76 -13.21 1.57
CA GLN A 283 3.77 -12.93 2.60
C GLN A 283 3.15 -11.54 2.37
N HIS A 284 2.39 -11.02 3.33
CA HIS A 284 1.62 -9.79 3.18
C HIS A 284 2.49 -8.56 2.86
N PHE A 285 3.69 -8.47 3.45
CA PHE A 285 4.65 -7.37 3.27
C PHE A 285 5.76 -7.69 2.25
N MET A 286 5.45 -8.37 1.16
CA MET A 286 6.43 -8.81 0.15
C MET A 286 7.31 -7.69 -0.41
N PHE A 287 6.81 -6.46 -0.47
CA PHE A 287 7.55 -5.27 -0.94
C PHE A 287 8.56 -4.75 0.09
N ILE A 288 8.44 -5.16 1.36
CA ILE A 288 9.42 -4.93 2.43
C ILE A 288 10.42 -6.09 2.47
N GLU A 289 9.94 -7.33 2.35
CA GLU A 289 10.77 -8.53 2.44
C GLU A 289 11.62 -8.76 1.18
N ASN A 290 11.14 -8.35 0.00
CA ASN A 290 11.88 -8.43 -1.27
C ASN A 290 11.69 -7.16 -2.11
N PRO A 291 12.19 -6.01 -1.66
CA PRO A 291 11.97 -4.73 -2.30
C PRO A 291 12.56 -4.65 -3.71
N GLU A 292 13.65 -5.35 -3.99
CA GLU A 292 14.29 -5.31 -5.31
C GLU A 292 13.42 -5.96 -6.39
N LYS A 293 12.87 -7.15 -6.12
CA LYS A 293 11.93 -7.81 -7.05
C LYS A 293 10.70 -6.96 -7.25
N PHE A 294 10.11 -6.46 -6.15
CA PHE A 294 8.91 -5.64 -6.19
C PHE A 294 9.12 -4.36 -7.00
N ASN A 295 10.19 -3.61 -6.73
CA ASN A 295 10.48 -2.36 -7.44
C ASN A 295 10.72 -2.58 -8.94
N ARG A 296 11.46 -3.63 -9.33
CA ARG A 296 11.64 -3.97 -10.75
C ARG A 296 10.33 -4.26 -11.45
N MET A 297 9.42 -4.99 -10.78
CA MET A 297 8.09 -5.32 -11.29
C MET A 297 7.24 -4.06 -11.49
N ILE A 298 7.17 -3.19 -10.47
CA ILE A 298 6.43 -1.93 -10.55
C ILE A 298 6.97 -1.04 -11.66
N MET A 299 8.29 -0.83 -11.73
CA MET A 299 8.89 0.01 -12.78
C MET A 299 8.62 -0.54 -14.18
N LYS A 300 8.70 -1.86 -14.38
CA LYS A 300 8.35 -2.50 -15.66
C LYS A 300 6.88 -2.28 -16.03
N TYR A 301 5.98 -2.36 -15.06
CA TYR A 301 4.54 -2.18 -15.29
C TYR A 301 4.19 -0.72 -15.57
N LEU A 302 4.78 0.21 -14.88
CA LEU A 302 4.51 1.64 -15.05
C LEU A 302 5.06 2.19 -16.38
N GLY A 303 6.18 1.70 -16.86
CA GLY A 303 6.79 2.03 -18.18
C GLY A 303 7.65 3.25 -18.14
#